data_d0d48a9934ae7a4e0b2f588b0b5a6d81
#
_entry.id   d0d48a9934ae7a4e0b2f588b0b5a6d81
#
_cell.length_a   1.000
_cell.length_b   1.000
_cell.length_c   1.000
_cell.angle_alpha   90.00
_cell.angle_beta   90.00
_cell.angle_gamma   90.00
#
_symmetry.space_group_name_H-M   'P 1'
#
loop_
_entity.id
_entity.type
_entity.pdbx_description
1 polymer ?
#
loop_
_entity_poly.entity_id
_entity_poly.type
_entity_poly.pdbx_seq_one_letter_code
_entity_poly.pdbx_strand_id
1 'polypeptide(L)'
;IAFVLALVIGGISGYYGGWLDSFLQMLTDAVRTVPAIPLFMAIAAFIPQEWSAEMRFFFISLILGLIGWPTLARRVRTHLLTERNQDYVLAAQLSGASSSHVIRKHLLPSFTSYIIVDLVISFPYMVLSETALSFIGLGLKDPVNSLGVMLQNVTSADVLLNYQWYFIPVLFFIALVMAFVFVGDGLRDAADPYSEVNK
;
A
#
# COMPACT_ATOMS: atom_id res chain seq x y z
N ILE A 1 -3.69 -6.39 -5.24
CA ILE A 1 -4.10 -5.53 -6.37
C ILE A 1 -3.18 -4.31 -6.44
N ALA A 2 -3.13 -3.43 -5.42
CA ALA A 2 -2.29 -2.23 -5.40
C ALA A 2 -0.83 -2.52 -5.80
N PHE A 3 -0.25 -3.55 -5.22
CA PHE A 3 1.11 -3.99 -5.48
C PHE A 3 1.36 -4.37 -6.96
N VAL A 4 0.48 -5.19 -7.53
CA VAL A 4 0.59 -5.61 -8.93
C VAL A 4 0.45 -4.41 -9.88
N LEU A 5 -0.54 -3.54 -9.64
CA LEU A 5 -0.72 -2.31 -10.41
C LEU A 5 0.51 -1.41 -10.32
N ALA A 6 1.08 -1.25 -9.13
CA ALA A 6 2.27 -0.43 -8.92
C ALA A 6 3.48 -0.97 -9.69
N LEU A 7 3.74 -2.28 -9.67
CA LEU A 7 4.84 -2.89 -10.41
C LEU A 7 4.65 -2.77 -11.93
N VAL A 8 3.43 -2.99 -12.42
CA VAL A 8 3.15 -2.91 -13.86
C VAL A 8 3.24 -1.47 -14.33
N ILE A 9 2.53 -0.54 -13.70
CA ILE A 9 2.47 0.87 -14.13
C ILE A 9 3.83 1.55 -13.92
N GLY A 10 4.44 1.38 -12.74
CA GLY A 10 5.77 1.91 -12.45
C GLY A 10 6.85 1.29 -13.31
N GLY A 11 6.75 -0.02 -13.60
CA GLY A 11 7.65 -0.74 -14.48
C GLY A 11 7.62 -0.23 -15.90
N ILE A 12 6.44 -0.11 -16.49
CA ILE A 12 6.24 0.42 -17.84
C ILE A 12 6.71 1.87 -17.92
N SER A 13 6.25 2.70 -17.00
CA SER A 13 6.58 4.13 -16.93
C SER A 13 8.11 4.36 -16.82
N GLY A 14 8.77 3.67 -15.88
CA GLY A 14 10.21 3.82 -15.64
C GLY A 14 11.09 3.25 -16.75
N TYR A 15 10.69 2.14 -17.38
CA TYR A 15 11.48 1.51 -18.42
C TYR A 15 11.39 2.26 -19.77
N TYR A 16 10.19 2.51 -20.25
CA TYR A 16 9.99 3.13 -21.56
C TYR A 16 10.23 4.65 -21.55
N GLY A 17 9.80 5.34 -20.50
CA GLY A 17 9.95 6.80 -20.41
C GLY A 17 9.11 7.56 -21.45
N GLY A 18 9.53 8.79 -21.77
CA GLY A 18 8.94 9.60 -22.83
C GLY A 18 7.45 9.95 -22.58
N TRP A 19 6.66 10.01 -23.67
CA TRP A 19 5.25 10.40 -23.59
C TRP A 19 4.41 9.41 -22.78
N LEU A 20 4.73 8.12 -22.86
CA LEU A 20 4.03 7.05 -22.12
C LEU A 20 4.21 7.24 -20.60
N ASP A 21 5.43 7.57 -20.19
CA ASP A 21 5.72 7.92 -18.81
C ASP A 21 4.93 9.16 -18.38
N SER A 22 4.94 10.23 -19.17
CA SER A 22 4.19 11.45 -18.87
C SER A 22 2.69 11.18 -18.70
N PHE A 23 2.10 10.36 -19.58
CA PHE A 23 0.70 9.95 -19.48
C PHE A 23 0.41 9.15 -18.22
N LEU A 24 1.24 8.15 -17.92
CA LEU A 24 1.06 7.31 -16.72
C LEU A 24 1.29 8.10 -15.43
N GLN A 25 2.20 9.08 -15.42
CA GLN A 25 2.37 9.99 -14.28
C GLN A 25 1.17 10.93 -14.11
N MET A 26 0.60 11.44 -15.20
CA MET A 26 -0.63 12.23 -15.13
C MET A 26 -1.78 11.42 -14.50
N LEU A 27 -1.95 10.17 -14.90
CA LEU A 27 -2.93 9.26 -14.29
C LEU A 27 -2.64 9.02 -12.81
N THR A 28 -1.38 8.77 -12.47
CA THR A 28 -0.90 8.57 -11.09
C THR A 28 -1.20 9.80 -10.23
N ASP A 29 -0.97 10.99 -10.76
CA ASP A 29 -1.23 12.25 -10.06
C ASP A 29 -2.73 12.51 -9.92
N ALA A 30 -3.52 12.22 -10.94
CA ALA A 30 -4.98 12.34 -10.88
C ALA A 30 -5.56 11.50 -9.73
N VAL A 31 -5.11 10.25 -9.57
CA VAL A 31 -5.55 9.39 -8.46
C VAL A 31 -5.13 9.98 -7.11
N ARG A 32 -3.93 10.57 -7.00
CA ARG A 32 -3.41 11.15 -5.75
C ARG A 32 -4.01 12.50 -5.39
N THR A 33 -4.53 13.23 -6.37
CA THR A 33 -5.14 14.56 -6.14
C THR A 33 -6.45 14.43 -5.38
N VAL A 34 -7.16 13.31 -5.54
CA VAL A 34 -8.43 13.08 -4.85
C VAL A 34 -8.14 12.73 -3.37
N PRO A 35 -8.69 13.49 -2.41
CA PRO A 35 -8.53 13.17 -1.00
C PRO A 35 -9.12 11.79 -0.70
N ALA A 36 -8.30 10.90 -0.12
CA ALA A 36 -8.66 9.48 0.05
C ALA A 36 -9.93 9.30 0.92
N ILE A 37 -10.03 10.00 2.05
CA ILE A 37 -11.18 9.85 2.97
C ILE A 37 -12.49 10.26 2.30
N PRO A 38 -12.65 11.46 1.71
CA PRO A 38 -13.87 11.80 0.98
C PRO A 38 -14.21 10.85 -0.16
N LEU A 39 -13.21 10.37 -0.90
CA LEU A 39 -13.43 9.40 -1.97
C LEU A 39 -13.99 8.09 -1.41
N PHE A 40 -13.40 7.57 -0.34
CA PHE A 40 -13.90 6.37 0.33
C PHE A 40 -15.31 6.57 0.89
N MET A 41 -15.58 7.74 1.48
CA MET A 41 -16.93 8.08 1.96
C MET A 41 -17.94 8.03 0.83
N ALA A 42 -17.64 8.67 -0.31
CA ALA A 42 -18.51 8.66 -1.46
C ALA A 42 -18.78 7.24 -1.99
N ILE A 43 -17.72 6.42 -2.13
CA ILE A 43 -17.87 5.05 -2.64
C ILE A 43 -18.60 4.16 -1.62
N ALA A 44 -18.27 4.26 -0.33
CA ALA A 44 -18.94 3.48 0.72
C ALA A 44 -20.44 3.77 0.80
N ALA A 45 -20.87 5.00 0.48
CA ALA A 45 -22.28 5.37 0.42
C ALA A 45 -23.05 4.65 -0.69
N PHE A 46 -22.38 4.17 -1.74
CA PHE A 46 -22.99 3.39 -2.83
C PHE A 46 -23.06 1.89 -2.52
N ILE A 47 -22.38 1.40 -1.47
CA ILE A 47 -22.43 0.00 -1.10
C ILE A 47 -23.81 -0.32 -0.50
N PRO A 48 -24.58 -1.26 -1.10
CA PRO A 48 -25.90 -1.62 -0.60
C PRO A 48 -25.84 -2.12 0.85
N GLN A 49 -26.82 -1.71 1.65
CA GLN A 49 -26.91 -2.09 3.07
C GLN A 49 -27.21 -3.57 3.26
N GLU A 50 -27.83 -4.19 2.26
CA GLU A 50 -28.25 -5.61 2.22
C GLU A 50 -27.07 -6.57 1.97
N TRP A 51 -25.92 -6.07 1.57
CA TRP A 51 -24.75 -6.91 1.30
C TRP A 51 -24.23 -7.55 2.60
N SER A 52 -23.80 -8.81 2.45
CA SER A 52 -23.15 -9.50 3.58
C SER A 52 -21.86 -8.78 3.97
N ALA A 53 -21.41 -9.01 5.21
CA ALA A 53 -20.20 -8.41 5.74
C ALA A 53 -18.96 -8.76 4.89
N GLU A 54 -18.87 -10.01 4.40
CA GLU A 54 -17.78 -10.48 3.55
C GLU A 54 -17.76 -9.73 2.21
N MET A 55 -18.94 -9.52 1.61
CA MET A 55 -19.06 -8.77 0.36
C MET A 55 -18.62 -7.31 0.54
N ARG A 56 -19.03 -6.67 1.63
CA ARG A 56 -18.59 -5.31 1.97
C ARG A 56 -17.09 -5.25 2.17
N PHE A 57 -16.52 -6.17 2.94
CA PHE A 57 -15.08 -6.27 3.17
C PHE A 57 -14.31 -6.44 1.86
N PHE A 58 -14.79 -7.33 0.99
CA PHE A 58 -14.19 -7.55 -0.32
C PHE A 58 -14.17 -6.26 -1.17
N PHE A 59 -15.29 -5.56 -1.24
CA PHE A 59 -15.39 -4.31 -2.03
C PHE A 59 -14.53 -3.18 -1.44
N ILE A 60 -14.51 -3.01 -0.12
CA ILE A 60 -13.64 -2.03 0.55
C ILE A 60 -12.18 -2.36 0.25
N SER A 61 -11.78 -3.62 0.38
CA SER A 61 -10.41 -4.06 0.09
C SER A 61 -10.04 -3.86 -1.38
N LEU A 62 -10.98 -4.11 -2.30
CA LEU A 62 -10.82 -3.87 -3.74
C LEU A 62 -10.56 -2.38 -4.02
N ILE A 63 -11.36 -1.50 -3.44
CA ILE A 63 -11.25 -0.05 -3.62
C ILE A 63 -9.92 0.46 -3.05
N LEU A 64 -9.57 0.05 -1.82
CA LEU A 64 -8.27 0.37 -1.22
C LEU A 64 -7.11 -0.08 -2.11
N GLY A 65 -7.22 -1.27 -2.68
CA GLY A 65 -6.23 -1.81 -3.62
C GLY A 65 -6.14 -1.04 -4.93
N LEU A 66 -7.28 -0.55 -5.45
CA LEU A 66 -7.32 0.22 -6.70
C LEU A 66 -6.84 1.66 -6.53
N ILE A 67 -6.81 2.20 -5.32
CA ILE A 67 -6.39 3.57 -5.04
C ILE A 67 -4.97 3.62 -4.45
N GLY A 68 -4.52 2.55 -3.78
CA GLY A 68 -3.26 2.52 -3.03
C GLY A 68 -1.98 2.37 -3.86
N TRP A 69 -2.07 2.05 -5.15
CA TRP A 69 -0.92 1.75 -6.00
C TRP A 69 0.01 2.94 -6.37
N PRO A 70 -0.43 4.22 -6.42
CA PRO A 70 0.36 5.30 -7.01
C PRO A 70 1.70 5.56 -6.31
N THR A 71 1.75 5.46 -4.99
CA THR A 71 2.98 5.73 -4.22
C THR A 71 4.08 4.73 -4.55
N LEU A 72 3.77 3.44 -4.54
CA LEU A 72 4.73 2.40 -4.91
C LEU A 72 5.09 2.47 -6.40
N ALA A 73 4.11 2.73 -7.29
CA ALA A 73 4.37 2.88 -8.72
C ALA A 73 5.41 3.96 -9.02
N ARG A 74 5.33 5.09 -8.31
CA ARG A 74 6.31 6.18 -8.47
C ARG A 74 7.71 5.77 -7.99
N ARG A 75 7.81 5.02 -6.90
CA ARG A 75 9.10 4.49 -6.41
C ARG A 75 9.71 3.50 -7.39
N VAL A 76 8.92 2.53 -7.88
CA VAL A 76 9.35 1.57 -8.92
C VAL A 76 9.82 2.31 -10.16
N ARG A 77 9.07 3.29 -10.63
CA ARG A 77 9.45 4.14 -11.77
C ARG A 77 10.79 4.81 -11.55
N THR A 78 10.98 5.49 -10.42
CA THR A 78 12.22 6.22 -10.13
C THR A 78 13.44 5.29 -10.13
N HIS A 79 13.30 4.12 -9.48
CA HIS A 79 14.35 3.12 -9.49
C HIS A 79 14.68 2.65 -10.91
N LEU A 80 13.69 2.29 -11.71
CA LEU A 80 13.90 1.83 -13.08
C LEU A 80 14.50 2.89 -14.01
N LEU A 81 14.14 4.16 -13.83
CA LEU A 81 14.76 5.27 -14.56
C LEU A 81 16.26 5.40 -14.27
N THR A 82 16.67 5.15 -13.02
CA THR A 82 18.08 5.18 -12.62
C THR A 82 18.82 3.94 -13.14
N GLU A 83 18.25 2.77 -12.97
CA GLU A 83 18.89 1.49 -13.27
C GLU A 83 18.96 1.15 -14.76
N ARG A 84 18.01 1.61 -15.56
CA ARG A 84 17.94 1.24 -17.00
C ARG A 84 19.15 1.66 -17.83
N ASN A 85 19.93 2.63 -17.34
CA ASN A 85 21.13 3.15 -18.02
C ASN A 85 22.43 2.55 -17.46
N GLN A 86 22.36 1.59 -16.54
CA GLN A 86 23.52 0.92 -15.98
C GLN A 86 24.15 -0.04 -17.01
N ASP A 87 25.46 -0.22 -16.91
CA ASP A 87 26.25 -1.00 -17.88
C ASP A 87 25.73 -2.43 -18.06
N TYR A 88 25.30 -3.09 -17.01
CA TYR A 88 24.77 -4.46 -17.08
C TYR A 88 23.45 -4.53 -17.87
N VAL A 89 22.64 -3.46 -17.83
CA VAL A 89 21.39 -3.37 -18.60
C VAL A 89 21.71 -3.12 -20.08
N LEU A 90 22.64 -2.21 -20.34
CA LEU A 90 23.09 -1.91 -21.71
C LEU A 90 23.73 -3.15 -22.35
N ALA A 91 24.55 -3.89 -21.61
CA ALA A 91 25.14 -5.13 -22.08
C ALA A 91 24.09 -6.18 -22.44
N ALA A 92 23.05 -6.34 -21.61
CA ALA A 92 21.94 -7.26 -21.90
C ALA A 92 21.17 -6.84 -23.16
N GLN A 93 20.91 -5.54 -23.35
CA GLN A 93 20.25 -5.02 -24.56
C GLN A 93 21.09 -5.22 -25.82
N LEU A 94 22.40 -4.96 -25.75
CA LEU A 94 23.33 -5.18 -26.87
C LEU A 94 23.42 -6.67 -27.22
N SER A 95 23.24 -7.56 -26.25
CA SER A 95 23.15 -9.02 -26.47
C SER A 95 21.81 -9.47 -27.06
N GLY A 96 20.90 -8.55 -27.41
CA GLY A 96 19.62 -8.86 -28.04
C GLY A 96 18.51 -9.25 -27.05
N ALA A 97 18.67 -8.98 -25.75
CA ALA A 97 17.62 -9.28 -24.77
C ALA A 97 16.37 -8.41 -25.01
N SER A 98 15.20 -9.03 -24.96
CA SER A 98 13.93 -8.30 -25.06
C SER A 98 13.70 -7.41 -23.82
N SER A 99 12.93 -6.33 -23.98
CA SER A 99 12.58 -5.42 -22.88
C SER A 99 11.97 -6.15 -21.68
N SER A 100 11.10 -7.13 -21.94
CA SER A 100 10.50 -7.95 -20.87
C SER A 100 11.55 -8.79 -20.12
N HIS A 101 12.55 -9.30 -20.82
CA HIS A 101 13.65 -10.05 -20.22
C HIS A 101 14.50 -9.12 -19.34
N VAL A 102 14.87 -7.96 -19.84
CA VAL A 102 15.65 -6.96 -19.09
C VAL A 102 14.92 -6.55 -17.80
N ILE A 103 13.65 -6.22 -17.90
CA ILE A 103 12.85 -5.83 -16.73
C ILE A 103 12.80 -6.96 -15.68
N ARG A 104 12.45 -8.19 -16.12
CA ARG A 104 12.22 -9.30 -15.19
C ARG A 104 13.49 -9.91 -14.62
N LYS A 105 14.59 -9.95 -15.39
CA LYS A 105 15.83 -10.65 -15.01
C LYS A 105 16.89 -9.72 -14.42
N HIS A 106 16.84 -8.44 -14.72
CA HIS A 106 17.85 -7.49 -14.30
C HIS A 106 17.29 -6.39 -13.41
N LEU A 107 16.26 -5.66 -13.87
CA LEU A 107 15.79 -4.47 -13.18
C LEU A 107 14.89 -4.77 -11.96
N LEU A 108 13.95 -5.71 -12.05
CA LEU A 108 13.12 -6.05 -10.89
C LEU A 108 13.90 -6.79 -9.79
N PRO A 109 14.79 -7.74 -10.08
CA PRO A 109 15.60 -8.37 -9.05
C PRO A 109 16.50 -7.40 -8.29
N SER A 110 17.07 -6.39 -8.94
CA SER A 110 17.91 -5.38 -8.26
C SER A 110 17.13 -4.56 -7.23
N PHE A 111 15.81 -4.50 -7.36
CA PHE A 111 14.92 -3.76 -6.48
C PHE A 111 14.07 -4.64 -5.54
N THR A 112 14.28 -5.96 -5.58
CA THR A 112 13.42 -6.91 -4.85
C THR A 112 13.43 -6.67 -3.35
N SER A 113 14.59 -6.42 -2.74
CA SER A 113 14.69 -6.13 -1.31
C SER A 113 13.85 -4.93 -0.90
N TYR A 114 13.94 -3.85 -1.68
CA TYR A 114 13.12 -2.66 -1.45
C TYR A 114 11.62 -2.92 -1.61
N ILE A 115 11.24 -3.70 -2.63
CA ILE A 115 9.84 -4.09 -2.89
C ILE A 115 9.27 -4.87 -1.69
N ILE A 116 10.04 -5.81 -1.13
CA ILE A 116 9.63 -6.60 0.04
C ILE A 116 9.43 -5.68 1.26
N VAL A 117 10.39 -4.81 1.53
CA VAL A 117 10.29 -3.83 2.63
C VAL A 117 9.06 -2.93 2.47
N ASP A 118 8.84 -2.38 1.26
CA ASP A 118 7.69 -1.51 0.99
C ASP A 118 6.35 -2.25 1.15
N LEU A 119 6.30 -3.52 0.77
CA LEU A 119 5.12 -4.38 0.95
C LEU A 119 4.82 -4.57 2.44
N VAL A 120 5.82 -4.84 3.27
CA VAL A 120 5.64 -5.02 4.72
C VAL A 120 5.22 -3.71 5.38
N ILE A 121 5.83 -2.59 5.03
CA ILE A 121 5.48 -1.26 5.56
C ILE A 121 4.08 -0.81 5.09
N SER A 122 3.64 -1.22 3.90
CA SER A 122 2.30 -0.86 3.40
C SER A 122 1.17 -1.59 4.11
N PHE A 123 1.45 -2.73 4.76
CA PHE A 123 0.44 -3.50 5.49
C PHE A 123 -0.20 -2.71 6.65
N PRO A 124 0.56 -2.09 7.58
CA PRO A 124 -0.03 -1.26 8.64
C PRO A 124 -0.83 -0.08 8.08
N TYR A 125 -0.43 0.53 6.96
CA TYR A 125 -1.23 1.58 6.33
C TYR A 125 -2.59 1.08 5.83
N MET A 126 -2.67 -0.15 5.33
CA MET A 126 -3.94 -0.76 4.92
C MET A 126 -4.82 -1.07 6.13
N VAL A 127 -4.25 -1.59 7.22
CA VAL A 127 -4.96 -1.82 8.48
C VAL A 127 -5.49 -0.49 9.04
N LEU A 128 -4.66 0.56 9.07
CA LEU A 128 -5.06 1.90 9.49
C LEU A 128 -6.21 2.45 8.63
N SER A 129 -6.15 2.26 7.32
CA SER A 129 -7.18 2.74 6.39
C SER A 129 -8.52 2.02 6.60
N GLU A 130 -8.50 0.69 6.75
CA GLU A 130 -9.71 -0.09 7.09
C GLU A 130 -10.28 0.34 8.43
N THR A 131 -9.41 0.42 9.45
CA THR A 131 -9.79 0.83 10.80
C THR A 131 -10.41 2.23 10.82
N ALA A 132 -9.84 3.18 10.09
CA ALA A 132 -10.38 4.53 9.98
C ALA A 132 -11.76 4.55 9.31
N LEU A 133 -11.94 3.78 8.22
CA LEU A 133 -13.23 3.66 7.53
C LEU A 133 -14.30 3.02 8.43
N SER A 134 -13.96 1.96 9.13
CA SER A 134 -14.87 1.28 10.05
C SER A 134 -15.19 2.16 11.26
N PHE A 135 -14.21 2.86 11.82
CA PHE A 135 -14.38 3.81 12.91
C PHE A 135 -15.39 4.92 12.61
N ILE A 136 -15.35 5.47 11.39
CA ILE A 136 -16.34 6.49 10.97
C ILE A 136 -17.66 5.90 10.46
N GLY A 137 -17.85 4.58 10.59
CA GLY A 137 -19.09 3.89 10.24
C GLY A 137 -19.31 3.62 8.75
N LEU A 138 -18.27 3.79 7.92
CA LEU A 138 -18.33 3.60 6.47
C LEU A 138 -17.72 2.27 6.01
N GLY A 139 -16.95 1.63 6.90
CA GLY A 139 -16.35 0.32 6.67
C GLY A 139 -17.24 -0.84 7.12
N LEU A 140 -16.63 -1.76 7.84
CA LEU A 140 -17.33 -2.88 8.48
C LEU A 140 -18.23 -2.37 9.61
N LYS A 141 -19.31 -3.11 9.86
CA LYS A 141 -20.30 -2.80 10.91
C LYS A 141 -20.66 -4.07 11.67
N ASP A 142 -21.20 -3.92 12.87
CA ASP A 142 -21.77 -5.05 13.61
C ASP A 142 -22.67 -5.91 12.71
N PRO A 143 -22.65 -7.23 12.86
CA PRO A 143 -21.97 -8.04 13.87
C PRO A 143 -20.52 -8.46 13.52
N VAL A 144 -19.88 -7.81 12.55
CA VAL A 144 -18.49 -8.14 12.16
C VAL A 144 -17.51 -7.54 13.15
N ASN A 145 -16.63 -8.38 13.68
CA ASN A 145 -15.56 -7.94 14.55
C ASN A 145 -14.36 -7.45 13.72
N SER A 146 -14.10 -6.14 13.75
CA SER A 146 -12.83 -5.56 13.31
C SER A 146 -12.32 -4.60 14.38
N LEU A 147 -11.01 -4.31 14.33
CA LEU A 147 -10.44 -3.30 15.24
C LEU A 147 -11.14 -1.95 15.09
N GLY A 148 -11.50 -1.56 13.87
CA GLY A 148 -12.21 -0.32 13.58
C GLY A 148 -13.61 -0.27 14.20
N VAL A 149 -14.38 -1.34 14.11
CA VAL A 149 -15.71 -1.45 14.74
C VAL A 149 -15.58 -1.39 16.26
N MET A 150 -14.59 -2.10 16.83
CA MET A 150 -14.37 -2.06 18.28
C MET A 150 -13.98 -0.65 18.76
N LEU A 151 -13.13 0.05 17.99
CA LEU A 151 -12.72 1.42 18.32
C LEU A 151 -13.88 2.43 18.18
N GLN A 152 -14.82 2.21 17.26
CA GLN A 152 -16.01 3.05 17.13
C GLN A 152 -16.83 3.06 18.42
N ASN A 153 -16.96 1.92 19.08
CA ASN A 153 -17.70 1.81 20.34
C ASN A 153 -17.09 2.64 21.48
N VAL A 154 -15.76 2.88 21.45
CA VAL A 154 -15.06 3.71 22.46
C VAL A 154 -15.47 5.19 22.39
N THR A 155 -16.06 5.66 21.32
CA THR A 155 -16.50 7.07 21.17
C THR A 155 -17.79 7.40 21.98
N SER A 156 -18.51 6.41 22.44
CA SER A 156 -19.73 6.60 23.25
C SER A 156 -19.37 7.08 24.66
N ALA A 157 -20.03 8.16 25.10
CA ALA A 157 -19.82 8.70 26.45
C ALA A 157 -20.15 7.67 27.55
N ASP A 158 -21.15 6.82 27.33
CA ASP A 158 -21.55 5.75 28.27
C ASP A 158 -20.41 4.71 28.37
N VAL A 159 -19.83 4.31 27.24
CA VAL A 159 -18.72 3.36 27.21
C VAL A 159 -17.48 3.93 27.92
N LEU A 160 -17.17 5.21 27.70
CA LEU A 160 -16.03 5.86 28.34
C LEU A 160 -16.16 5.89 29.87
N LEU A 161 -17.37 6.07 30.40
CA LEU A 161 -17.61 6.21 31.81
C LEU A 161 -17.81 4.85 32.54
N ASN A 162 -18.48 3.90 31.88
CA ASN A 162 -18.98 2.69 32.54
C ASN A 162 -18.29 1.41 32.07
N TYR A 163 -17.61 1.40 30.92
CA TYR A 163 -17.11 0.18 30.29
C TYR A 163 -15.65 0.32 29.85
N GLN A 164 -14.75 0.60 30.76
CA GLN A 164 -13.34 0.89 30.49
C GLN A 164 -12.57 -0.22 29.75
N TRP A 165 -13.05 -1.47 29.80
CA TRP A 165 -12.44 -2.58 29.07
C TRP A 165 -12.54 -2.44 27.53
N TYR A 166 -13.41 -1.57 27.00
CA TYR A 166 -13.46 -1.24 25.59
C TYR A 166 -12.20 -0.52 25.09
N PHE A 167 -11.32 -0.06 25.99
CA PHE A 167 -10.00 0.46 25.62
C PHE A 167 -8.98 -0.65 25.30
N ILE A 168 -9.25 -1.91 25.62
CA ILE A 168 -8.34 -3.03 25.31
C ILE A 168 -8.03 -3.10 23.81
N PRO A 169 -9.00 -3.01 22.88
CA PRO A 169 -8.72 -2.97 21.44
C PRO A 169 -7.79 -1.84 21.01
N VAL A 170 -7.80 -0.68 21.69
CA VAL A 170 -6.88 0.43 21.41
C VAL A 170 -5.43 0.01 21.66
N LEU A 171 -5.16 -0.68 22.76
CA LEU A 171 -3.82 -1.19 23.09
C LEU A 171 -3.35 -2.21 22.06
N PHE A 172 -4.24 -3.14 21.66
CA PHE A 172 -3.92 -4.11 20.59
C PHE A 172 -3.64 -3.44 19.25
N PHE A 173 -4.41 -2.41 18.91
CA PHE A 173 -4.20 -1.64 17.68
C PHE A 173 -2.83 -0.94 17.68
N ILE A 174 -2.48 -0.26 18.77
CA ILE A 174 -1.17 0.38 18.93
C ILE A 174 -0.05 -0.66 18.84
N ALA A 175 -0.18 -1.78 19.56
CA ALA A 175 0.82 -2.86 19.54
C ALA A 175 0.99 -3.45 18.14
N LEU A 176 -0.10 -3.67 17.40
CA LEU A 176 -0.07 -4.16 16.03
C LEU A 176 0.69 -3.22 15.11
N VAL A 177 0.35 -1.93 15.14
CA VAL A 177 1.02 -0.91 14.30
C VAL A 177 2.50 -0.84 14.63
N MET A 178 2.86 -0.79 15.92
CA MET A 178 4.25 -0.75 16.36
C MET A 178 5.03 -2.01 15.96
N ALA A 179 4.42 -3.18 16.05
CA ALA A 179 5.06 -4.42 15.61
C ALA A 179 5.41 -4.40 14.12
N PHE A 180 4.50 -3.93 13.27
CA PHE A 180 4.77 -3.79 11.84
C PHE A 180 5.81 -2.73 11.51
N VAL A 181 5.84 -1.62 12.25
CA VAL A 181 6.87 -0.58 12.10
C VAL A 181 8.24 -1.18 12.43
N PHE A 182 8.39 -1.86 13.57
CA PHE A 182 9.66 -2.48 13.96
C PHE A 182 10.12 -3.56 12.97
N VAL A 183 9.19 -4.40 12.49
CA VAL A 183 9.51 -5.40 11.45
C VAL A 183 9.93 -4.72 10.15
N GLY A 184 9.23 -3.66 9.75
CA GLY A 184 9.57 -2.90 8.54
C GLY A 184 10.93 -2.23 8.64
N ASP A 185 11.26 -1.63 9.77
CA ASP A 185 12.56 -1.00 10.01
C ASP A 185 13.68 -2.05 10.04
N GLY A 186 13.48 -3.17 10.75
CA GLY A 186 14.45 -4.27 10.77
C GLY A 186 14.70 -4.89 9.39
N LEU A 187 13.67 -5.02 8.56
CA LEU A 187 13.82 -5.49 7.18
C LEU A 187 14.55 -4.47 6.30
N ARG A 188 14.30 -3.18 6.53
CA ARG A 188 14.99 -2.11 5.82
C ARG A 188 16.48 -2.11 6.15
N ASP A 189 16.83 -2.22 7.42
CA ASP A 189 18.22 -2.29 7.88
C ASP A 189 18.92 -3.55 7.33
N ALA A 190 18.23 -4.69 7.32
CA ALA A 190 18.77 -5.93 6.75
C ALA A 190 18.92 -5.89 5.22
N ALA A 191 18.10 -5.08 4.54
CA ALA A 191 18.16 -4.92 3.08
C ALA A 191 19.17 -3.85 2.62
N ASP A 192 19.73 -3.05 3.55
CA ASP A 192 20.72 -2.03 3.24
C ASP A 192 22.13 -2.66 3.11
N PRO A 193 22.71 -2.70 1.89
CA PRO A 193 24.04 -3.26 1.69
C PRO A 193 25.17 -2.47 2.38
N TYR A 194 24.90 -1.27 2.87
CA TYR A 194 25.87 -0.42 3.56
C TYR A 194 25.75 -0.47 5.09
N SER A 195 24.81 -1.21 5.64
CA SER A 195 24.58 -1.31 7.10
C SER A 195 25.74 -1.94 7.87
N GLU A 196 26.56 -2.77 7.21
CA GLU A 196 27.72 -3.43 7.82
C GLU A 196 28.98 -2.56 7.89
N VAL A 197 29.03 -1.44 7.16
CA VAL A 197 30.23 -0.57 7.09
C VAL A 197 30.34 0.35 8.32
N ASN A 198 29.26 0.50 9.10
CA ASN A 198 29.18 1.41 10.25
C ASN A 198 29.15 0.68 11.62
N LYS A 199 29.48 -0.60 11.65
CA LYS A 199 29.77 -1.37 12.86
C LYS A 199 31.28 -1.63 12.95
#